data_40cd2ace92c2ced8b836a34223675c8d
#
_entry.id   40cd2ace92c2ced8b836a34223675c8d
#
_cell.length_a   1.000
_cell.length_b   1.000
_cell.length_c   1.000
_cell.angle_alpha   90.00
_cell.angle_beta   90.00
_cell.angle_gamma   90.00
#
_symmetry.space_group_name_H-M   'P 1'
#
loop_
_entity.id
_entity.type
_entity.pdbx_description
1 polymer ?
#
loop_
_entity_poly.entity_id
_entity_poly.type
_entity_poly.pdbx_seq_one_letter_code
_entity_poly.pdbx_strand_id
1 'polypeptide(L)'
;MVALEVALRNNPTKGHIAKSLKELNYDFVFIDTPPSLNSLTLDALISSDGTLIPLQCEYYSLEGITSLVNTINELTNSGLTNNKIFGIIRTMVDKRNNLTKDVSDDLEKYFPKLLFNTLIPRNVKLAEAPSFGLAGTNYMPESCGAKAY
;
A
#
# COMPACT_ATOMS: atom_id res chain seq x y z
N MET A 1 11.47 7.41 -14.43
CA MET A 1 12.81 6.81 -14.65
C MET A 1 13.93 7.61 -13.98
N VAL A 2 14.11 8.88 -14.28
CA VAL A 2 15.24 9.69 -13.76
C VAL A 2 15.30 9.76 -12.21
N ALA A 3 14.18 9.83 -11.51
CA ALA A 3 14.16 9.95 -10.04
C ALA A 3 14.66 8.69 -9.31
N LEU A 4 14.32 7.51 -9.80
CA LEU A 4 14.75 6.23 -9.21
C LEU A 4 16.24 6.01 -9.45
N GLU A 5 16.74 6.26 -10.66
CA GLU A 5 18.18 6.16 -10.98
C GLU A 5 19.01 7.14 -10.15
N VAL A 6 18.53 8.37 -9.95
CA VAL A 6 19.22 9.37 -9.12
C VAL A 6 19.22 8.97 -7.64
N ALA A 7 18.09 8.47 -7.12
CA ALA A 7 18.00 7.99 -5.75
C ALA A 7 18.93 6.79 -5.51
N LEU A 8 18.97 5.82 -6.43
CA LEU A 8 19.82 4.64 -6.34
C LEU A 8 21.31 4.94 -6.55
N ARG A 9 21.67 5.95 -7.37
CA ARG A 9 23.05 6.37 -7.57
C ARG A 9 23.64 7.16 -6.41
N ASN A 10 22.84 8.06 -5.82
CA ASN A 10 23.32 8.99 -4.79
C ASN A 10 23.25 8.44 -3.37
N ASN A 11 22.48 7.38 -3.14
CA ASN A 11 22.37 6.76 -1.84
C ASN A 11 22.00 5.29 -2.05
N PRO A 12 22.96 4.38 -2.13
CA PRO A 12 22.69 2.96 -2.24
C PRO A 12 22.14 2.48 -0.88
N THR A 13 20.90 2.81 -0.60
CA THR A 13 20.12 2.25 0.50
C THR A 13 19.90 0.77 0.18
N LYS A 14 20.85 -0.06 0.55
CA LYS A 14 20.75 -1.50 0.38
C LYS A 14 20.25 -2.10 1.68
N GLY A 15 18.93 -2.07 1.87
CA GLY A 15 18.32 -2.87 2.92
C GLY A 15 18.77 -2.49 4.34
N HIS A 16 18.90 -1.20 4.65
CA HIS A 16 19.17 -0.77 6.05
C HIS A 16 18.05 -1.26 6.97
N ILE A 17 16.79 -1.15 6.52
CA ILE A 17 15.64 -1.68 7.24
C ILE A 17 15.75 -3.19 7.37
N ALA A 18 16.04 -3.93 6.29
CA ALA A 18 16.19 -5.39 6.33
C ALA A 18 17.26 -5.85 7.33
N LYS A 19 18.37 -5.10 7.44
CA LYS A 19 19.43 -5.41 8.41
C LYS A 19 18.92 -5.27 9.85
N SER A 20 18.20 -4.20 10.15
CA SER A 20 17.60 -3.98 11.47
C SER A 20 16.50 -5.00 11.80
N LEU A 21 15.75 -5.44 10.79
CA LEU A 21 14.68 -6.44 10.98
C LEU A 21 15.19 -7.84 11.28
N LYS A 22 16.41 -8.19 10.84
CA LYS A 22 17.00 -9.55 11.11
C LYS A 22 17.20 -9.86 12.59
N GLU A 23 17.30 -8.84 13.42
CA GLU A 23 17.48 -9.00 14.88
C GLU A 23 16.13 -9.14 15.61
N LEU A 24 15.00 -8.95 14.89
CA LEU A 24 13.67 -9.04 15.45
C LEU A 24 13.13 -10.47 15.30
N ASN A 25 12.55 -11.00 16.38
CA ASN A 25 11.92 -12.32 16.38
C ASN A 25 10.40 -12.19 16.36
N TYR A 26 9.87 -11.82 15.18
CA TYR A 26 8.42 -11.69 14.92
C TYR A 26 8.03 -12.52 13.71
N ASP A 27 6.82 -13.08 13.73
CA ASP A 27 6.23 -13.79 12.58
C ASP A 27 5.92 -12.84 11.43
N PHE A 28 5.50 -11.61 11.75
CA PHE A 28 5.16 -10.56 10.79
C PHE A 28 5.70 -9.20 11.22
N VAL A 29 6.19 -8.45 10.25
CA VAL A 29 6.61 -7.06 10.41
C VAL A 29 5.90 -6.22 9.36
N PHE A 30 5.18 -5.19 9.79
CA PHE A 30 4.53 -4.23 8.91
C PHE A 30 5.34 -2.95 8.86
N ILE A 31 5.65 -2.48 7.65
CA ILE A 31 6.36 -1.24 7.41
C ILE A 31 5.36 -0.25 6.80
N ASP A 32 4.90 0.71 7.61
CA ASP A 32 4.07 1.81 7.13
C ASP A 32 4.96 2.90 6.53
N THR A 33 4.66 3.30 5.28
CA THR A 33 5.48 4.24 4.51
C THR A 33 4.69 5.48 4.11
N PRO A 34 5.35 6.65 3.99
CA PRO A 34 4.71 7.83 3.43
C PRO A 34 4.32 7.59 1.96
N PRO A 35 3.33 8.31 1.42
CA PRO A 35 2.82 8.11 0.05
C PRO A 35 3.79 8.54 -1.06
N SER A 36 4.99 8.98 -0.72
CA SER A 36 6.01 9.42 -1.67
C SER A 36 7.04 8.32 -1.92
N LEU A 37 7.46 8.14 -3.18
CA LEU A 37 8.55 7.24 -3.58
C LEU A 37 9.91 7.89 -3.28
N ASN A 38 10.19 8.13 -1.99
CA ASN A 38 11.48 8.62 -1.51
C ASN A 38 12.44 7.46 -1.16
N SER A 39 13.66 7.79 -0.74
CA SER A 39 14.67 6.78 -0.38
C SER A 39 14.24 5.81 0.71
N LEU A 40 13.44 6.26 1.70
CA LEU A 40 12.93 5.40 2.78
C LEU A 40 11.87 4.41 2.26
N THR A 41 10.96 4.88 1.39
CA THR A 41 9.97 4.01 0.76
C THR A 41 10.65 2.98 -0.15
N LEU A 42 11.68 3.37 -0.90
CA LEU A 42 12.46 2.44 -1.72
C LEU A 42 13.18 1.40 -0.85
N ASP A 43 13.78 1.80 0.28
CA ASP A 43 14.42 0.87 1.21
C ASP A 43 13.41 -0.10 1.85
N ALA A 44 12.21 0.37 2.17
CA ALA A 44 11.12 -0.46 2.65
C ALA A 44 10.69 -1.50 1.60
N LEU A 45 10.53 -1.10 0.33
CA LEU A 45 10.21 -2.01 -0.79
C LEU A 45 11.32 -3.04 -1.02
N ILE A 46 12.59 -2.65 -0.90
CA ILE A 46 13.73 -3.55 -1.04
C ILE A 46 13.80 -4.53 0.14
N SER A 47 13.40 -4.10 1.32
CA SER A 47 13.55 -4.86 2.57
C SER A 47 12.35 -5.76 2.91
N SER A 48 11.26 -5.66 2.16
CA SER A 48 10.03 -6.42 2.42
C SER A 48 9.82 -7.56 1.42
N ASP A 49 9.15 -8.63 1.87
CA ASP A 49 8.80 -9.79 1.06
C ASP A 49 7.60 -9.51 0.15
N GLY A 50 6.78 -8.54 0.54
CA GLY A 50 5.60 -8.17 -0.24
C GLY A 50 5.01 -6.83 0.11
N THR A 51 4.22 -6.30 -0.82
CA THR A 51 3.56 -5.00 -0.74
C THR A 51 2.06 -5.16 -0.83
N LEU A 52 1.35 -4.66 0.18
CA LEU A 52 -0.09 -4.46 0.16
C LEU A 52 -0.36 -2.99 -0.16
N ILE A 53 -1.22 -2.71 -1.14
CA ILE A 53 -1.47 -1.35 -1.62
C ILE A 53 -2.89 -0.93 -1.23
N PRO A 54 -3.08 -0.15 -0.15
CA PRO A 54 -4.36 0.50 0.12
C PRO A 54 -4.55 1.66 -0.85
N LEU A 55 -5.71 1.72 -1.52
CA LEU A 55 -6.00 2.71 -2.54
C LEU A 55 -7.37 3.32 -2.33
N GLN A 56 -7.47 4.64 -2.36
CA GLN A 56 -8.76 5.34 -2.44
C GLN A 56 -9.18 5.44 -3.91
N CYS A 57 -10.47 5.22 -4.21
CA CYS A 57 -10.98 5.31 -5.57
C CYS A 57 -11.21 6.78 -5.98
N GLU A 58 -10.10 7.48 -6.24
CA GLU A 58 -10.04 8.87 -6.67
C GLU A 58 -9.35 8.99 -8.04
N TYR A 59 -9.56 10.08 -8.74
CA TYR A 59 -9.11 10.27 -10.13
C TYR A 59 -7.61 10.00 -10.34
N TYR A 60 -6.75 10.53 -9.48
CA TYR A 60 -5.29 10.35 -9.62
C TYR A 60 -4.75 9.03 -9.09
N SER A 61 -5.61 8.19 -8.52
CA SER A 61 -5.18 6.92 -7.92
C SER A 61 -4.65 5.92 -8.93
N LEU A 62 -5.20 5.93 -10.17
CA LEU A 62 -4.76 5.05 -11.25
C LEU A 62 -3.34 5.38 -11.73
N GLU A 63 -3.00 6.67 -11.81
CA GLU A 63 -1.65 7.11 -12.15
C GLU A 63 -0.64 6.73 -11.05
N GLY A 64 -1.01 7.00 -9.80
CA GLY A 64 -0.17 6.68 -8.64
C GLY A 64 0.13 5.19 -8.52
N ILE A 65 -0.90 4.34 -8.67
CA ILE A 65 -0.71 2.89 -8.59
C ILE A 65 0.12 2.35 -9.74
N THR A 66 -0.08 2.84 -10.96
CA THR A 66 0.70 2.43 -12.12
C THR A 66 2.19 2.76 -11.92
N SER A 67 2.48 3.95 -11.40
CA SER A 67 3.86 4.35 -11.07
C SER A 67 4.48 3.46 -10.01
N LEU A 68 3.75 3.13 -8.94
CA LEU A 68 4.22 2.24 -7.87
C LEU A 68 4.48 0.82 -8.38
N VAL A 69 3.55 0.25 -9.15
CA VAL A 69 3.70 -1.09 -9.73
C VAL A 69 4.93 -1.16 -10.64
N ASN A 70 5.13 -0.15 -11.49
CA ASN A 70 6.31 -0.07 -12.34
C ASN A 70 7.60 0.00 -11.51
N THR A 71 7.63 0.81 -10.45
CA THR A 71 8.77 0.90 -9.54
C THR A 71 9.10 -0.46 -8.90
N ILE A 72 8.10 -1.18 -8.39
CA ILE A 72 8.31 -2.51 -7.79
C ILE A 72 8.85 -3.49 -8.84
N ASN A 73 8.30 -3.48 -10.05
CA ASN A 73 8.76 -4.32 -11.14
C ASN A 73 10.23 -3.98 -11.56
N GLU A 74 10.59 -2.71 -11.61
CA GLU A 74 11.97 -2.28 -11.91
C GLU A 74 12.95 -2.76 -10.83
N LEU A 75 12.60 -2.62 -9.54
CA LEU A 75 13.40 -3.11 -8.42
C LEU A 75 13.58 -4.63 -8.47
N THR A 76 12.51 -5.37 -8.78
CA THR A 76 12.55 -6.82 -8.90
C THR A 76 13.38 -7.27 -10.09
N ASN A 77 13.19 -6.67 -11.26
CA ASN A 77 13.92 -6.98 -12.49
C ASN A 77 15.42 -6.67 -12.39
N SER A 78 15.78 -5.68 -11.58
CA SER A 78 17.19 -5.35 -11.30
C SER A 78 17.84 -6.26 -10.25
N GLY A 79 17.09 -7.21 -9.69
CA GLY A 79 17.58 -8.14 -8.67
C GLY A 79 17.82 -7.47 -7.30
N LEU A 80 17.30 -6.27 -7.07
CA LEU A 80 17.46 -5.56 -5.81
C LEU A 80 16.50 -6.08 -4.73
N THR A 81 15.39 -6.70 -5.12
CA THR A 81 14.40 -7.27 -4.22
C THR A 81 13.70 -8.47 -4.83
N ASN A 82 13.08 -9.30 -3.96
CA ASN A 82 12.12 -10.34 -4.34
C ASN A 82 10.68 -9.95 -3.95
N ASN A 83 10.44 -8.66 -3.70
CA ASN A 83 9.15 -8.14 -3.31
C ASN A 83 8.05 -8.53 -4.30
N LYS A 84 6.92 -8.97 -3.76
CA LYS A 84 5.72 -9.32 -4.55
C LYS A 84 4.59 -8.38 -4.18
N ILE A 85 3.81 -7.94 -5.15
CA ILE A 85 2.57 -7.24 -4.87
C ILE A 85 1.54 -8.28 -4.40
N PHE A 86 1.18 -8.25 -3.12
CA PHE A 86 0.17 -9.15 -2.54
C PHE A 86 -1.23 -8.79 -2.99
N GLY A 87 -1.48 -7.51 -3.20
CA GLY A 87 -2.75 -7.06 -3.74
C GLY A 87 -3.02 -5.58 -3.50
N ILE A 88 -4.13 -5.13 -4.08
CA ILE A 88 -4.67 -3.79 -4.00
C ILE A 88 -5.99 -3.87 -3.24
N ILE A 89 -6.11 -3.14 -2.14
CA ILE A 89 -7.33 -3.04 -1.36
C ILE A 89 -7.95 -1.66 -1.53
N ARG A 90 -9.20 -1.61 -2.00
CA ARG A 90 -9.96 -0.36 -2.14
C ARG A 90 -10.43 0.10 -0.77
N THR A 91 -10.01 1.30 -0.37
CA THR A 91 -10.34 1.89 0.92
C THR A 91 -11.17 3.17 0.76
N MET A 92 -11.81 3.62 1.84
CA MET A 92 -12.66 4.83 1.84
C MET A 92 -13.75 4.80 0.77
N VAL A 93 -14.25 3.62 0.41
CA VAL A 93 -15.23 3.43 -0.66
C VAL A 93 -16.57 4.04 -0.27
N ASP A 94 -17.08 4.98 -1.08
CA ASP A 94 -18.45 5.48 -1.02
C ASP A 94 -19.22 5.04 -2.26
N LYS A 95 -20.09 4.04 -2.10
CA LYS A 95 -20.87 3.45 -3.21
C LYS A 95 -21.86 4.42 -3.86
N ARG A 96 -22.12 5.57 -3.25
CA ARG A 96 -23.00 6.62 -3.80
C ARG A 96 -22.29 7.51 -4.81
N ASN A 97 -20.96 7.45 -4.87
CA ASN A 97 -20.15 8.29 -5.73
C ASN A 97 -19.84 7.55 -7.04
N ASN A 98 -20.27 8.11 -8.17
CA ASN A 98 -20.03 7.55 -9.49
C ASN A 98 -18.53 7.44 -9.81
N LEU A 99 -17.73 8.43 -9.41
CA LEU A 99 -16.27 8.38 -9.60
C LEU A 99 -15.65 7.14 -8.93
N THR A 100 -16.12 6.79 -7.71
CA THR A 100 -15.67 5.58 -7.02
C THR A 100 -15.95 4.32 -7.84
N LYS A 101 -17.11 4.27 -8.52
CA LYS A 101 -17.46 3.16 -9.39
C LYS A 101 -16.57 3.14 -10.62
N ASP A 102 -16.44 4.26 -11.33
CA ASP A 102 -15.65 4.35 -12.56
C ASP A 102 -14.17 3.93 -12.31
N VAL A 103 -13.55 4.47 -11.25
CA VAL A 103 -12.18 4.10 -10.85
C VAL A 103 -12.09 2.63 -10.44
N SER A 104 -13.12 2.09 -9.77
CA SER A 104 -13.17 0.68 -9.38
C SER A 104 -13.23 -0.25 -10.60
N ASP A 105 -14.04 0.10 -11.61
CA ASP A 105 -14.17 -0.64 -12.87
C ASP A 105 -12.84 -0.60 -13.66
N ASP A 106 -12.15 0.53 -13.69
CA ASP A 106 -10.83 0.65 -14.29
C ASP A 106 -9.78 -0.20 -13.55
N LEU A 107 -9.80 -0.21 -12.21
CA LEU A 107 -8.90 -1.08 -11.44
C LEU A 107 -9.15 -2.56 -11.74
N GLU A 108 -10.40 -2.97 -11.87
CA GLU A 108 -10.76 -4.35 -12.24
C GLU A 108 -10.28 -4.71 -13.65
N LYS A 109 -10.29 -3.77 -14.57
CA LYS A 109 -9.80 -3.93 -15.93
C LYS A 109 -8.29 -4.02 -16.02
N TYR A 110 -7.55 -3.15 -15.31
CA TYR A 110 -6.09 -3.05 -15.43
C TYR A 110 -5.33 -3.96 -14.46
N PHE A 111 -5.91 -4.26 -13.29
CA PHE A 111 -5.26 -5.03 -12.22
C PHE A 111 -6.12 -6.20 -11.70
N PRO A 112 -6.78 -7.00 -12.58
CA PRO A 112 -7.77 -8.00 -12.14
C PRO A 112 -7.20 -9.05 -11.19
N LYS A 113 -5.90 -9.38 -11.33
CA LYS A 113 -5.24 -10.41 -10.51
C LYS A 113 -4.72 -9.88 -9.17
N LEU A 114 -4.64 -8.57 -9.02
CA LEU A 114 -4.10 -7.92 -7.82
C LEU A 114 -5.21 -7.34 -6.93
N LEU A 115 -6.41 -7.17 -7.47
CA LEU A 115 -7.48 -6.49 -6.77
C LEU A 115 -8.20 -7.41 -5.79
N PHE A 116 -8.24 -7.02 -4.52
CA PHE A 116 -9.05 -7.72 -3.53
C PHE A 116 -10.56 -7.51 -3.77
N ASN A 117 -11.35 -8.55 -3.57
CA ASN A 117 -12.81 -8.46 -3.60
C ASN A 117 -13.36 -7.62 -2.43
N THR A 118 -12.64 -7.62 -1.31
CA THR A 118 -13.00 -6.84 -0.14
C THR A 118 -12.87 -5.35 -0.39
N LEU A 119 -13.89 -4.59 0.02
CA LEU A 119 -13.95 -3.13 -0.03
C LEU A 119 -14.04 -2.58 1.39
N ILE A 120 -13.16 -1.66 1.74
CA ILE A 120 -13.24 -0.97 3.03
C ILE A 120 -14.05 0.32 2.85
N PRO A 121 -15.27 0.40 3.41
CA PRO A 121 -16.12 1.55 3.22
C PRO A 121 -15.59 2.77 3.98
N ARG A 122 -15.93 3.95 3.51
CA ARG A 122 -15.76 5.18 4.29
C ARG A 122 -16.59 5.06 5.56
N ASN A 123 -15.94 5.18 6.73
CA ASN A 123 -16.59 4.99 8.02
C ASN A 123 -16.03 5.95 9.07
N VAL A 124 -16.91 6.75 9.66
CA VAL A 124 -16.54 7.75 10.69
C VAL A 124 -15.91 7.08 11.91
N LYS A 125 -16.36 5.88 12.28
CA LYS A 125 -15.84 5.16 13.45
C LYS A 125 -14.37 4.73 13.26
N LEU A 126 -13.97 4.39 12.04
CA LEU A 126 -12.56 4.13 11.74
C LEU A 126 -11.72 5.41 11.83
N ALA A 127 -12.28 6.57 11.44
CA ALA A 127 -11.59 7.84 11.55
C ALA A 127 -11.48 8.36 12.99
N GLU A 128 -12.44 8.04 13.85
CA GLU A 128 -12.44 8.41 15.28
C GLU A 128 -11.47 7.56 16.11
N ALA A 129 -11.32 6.27 15.78
CA ALA A 129 -10.57 5.30 16.60
C ALA A 129 -9.15 5.75 16.99
N PRO A 130 -8.35 6.39 16.12
CA PRO A 130 -7.02 6.87 16.48
C PRO A 130 -7.02 7.92 17.60
N SER A 131 -8.07 8.75 17.72
CA SER A 131 -8.18 9.74 18.81
C SER A 131 -8.36 9.10 20.19
N PHE A 132 -8.76 7.82 20.23
CA PHE A 132 -8.86 7.01 21.44
C PHE A 132 -7.67 6.06 21.64
N GLY A 133 -6.67 6.12 20.74
CA GLY A 133 -5.51 5.23 20.77
C GLY A 133 -5.86 3.76 20.48
N LEU A 134 -6.98 3.49 19.80
CA LEU A 134 -7.47 2.15 19.52
C LEU A 134 -7.47 1.86 18.01
N ALA A 135 -7.29 0.58 17.68
CA ALA A 135 -7.57 0.11 16.32
C ALA A 135 -9.09 0.21 16.05
N GLY A 136 -9.47 0.51 14.81
CA GLY A 136 -10.87 0.63 14.42
C GLY A 136 -11.70 -0.62 14.72
N THR A 137 -11.09 -1.79 14.57
CA THR A 137 -11.67 -3.11 14.91
C THR A 137 -11.96 -3.27 16.41
N ASN A 138 -11.17 -2.64 17.28
CA ASN A 138 -11.36 -2.68 18.74
C ASN A 138 -12.26 -1.55 19.23
N TYR A 139 -12.21 -0.38 18.56
CA TYR A 139 -13.00 0.79 18.96
C TYR A 139 -14.51 0.58 18.76
N MET A 140 -14.90 0.07 17.59
CA MET A 140 -16.29 -0.21 17.27
C MET A 140 -16.39 -1.47 16.39
N PRO A 141 -16.27 -2.68 16.97
CA PRO A 141 -16.24 -3.95 16.24
C PRO A 141 -17.46 -4.17 15.32
N GLU A 142 -18.63 -3.68 15.74
CA GLU A 142 -19.87 -3.86 14.99
C GLU A 142 -20.06 -2.87 13.84
N SER A 143 -19.17 -1.89 13.68
CA SER A 143 -19.24 -0.94 12.57
C SER A 143 -18.97 -1.63 11.22
N CYS A 144 -19.60 -1.12 10.16
CA CYS A 144 -19.38 -1.66 8.80
C CYS A 144 -17.91 -1.57 8.36
N GLY A 145 -17.20 -0.56 8.83
CA GLY A 145 -15.77 -0.42 8.57
C GLY A 145 -14.93 -1.48 9.28
N ALA A 146 -15.17 -1.72 10.57
CA ALA A 146 -14.46 -2.74 11.34
C ALA A 146 -14.71 -4.16 10.81
N LYS A 147 -15.95 -4.46 10.41
CA LYS A 147 -16.32 -5.76 9.82
C LYS A 147 -15.71 -5.99 8.44
N ALA A 148 -15.35 -4.94 7.73
CA ALA A 148 -14.72 -5.03 6.42
C ALA A 148 -13.22 -5.32 6.51
N TYR A 149 -12.57 -4.88 7.59
CA TYR A 149 -11.19 -5.24 7.93
C TYR A 149 -11.09 -6.65 8.46
#